data_eb26aee6051ab2124d67a0114d5f2ec4
#
_entry.id   eb26aee6051ab2124d67a0114d5f2ec4
#
_cell.length_a   1.000
_cell.length_b   1.000
_cell.length_c   1.000
_cell.angle_alpha   90.00
_cell.angle_beta   90.00
_cell.angle_gamma   90.00
#
_symmetry.space_group_name_H-M   'P 1'
#
loop_
_entity.id
_entity.type
_entity.pdbx_description
1 polymer ?
#
loop_
_entity_poly.entity_id
_entity_poly.type
_entity_poly.pdbx_seq_one_letter_code
_entity_poly.pdbx_strand_id
1 'polypeptide(L)'
;MAKPLVAIVGRPNVGKSMLFNKLTGKRAAIVEDTPGVTRDRIYGSCDWNGRDFELVDTGGIEPNTDSEMLKFMRRQAEIAIETADVIVMVTDVKTGVTAADMDVASMLLRSKKPVCLAVNKCDSVGMTDPNVYEFYALGLGDPIEVSAVHGHGTGDLLDWCVEHFPEAAPEEDEGEIINVAIVGKPNVGKSSLLNKILGEERVIVSNVAGTTRDAIDSYFENEFGKYRFIDTAGMRRKSKVDDAIEKYSNMRSIAAIDRADVCLILIDANEGVTEQDTKIAGLAHEAGKASIIVVNKWDMVEKDTNTMNEMTAKVRRELGYMTYAPVLFISALTGQRVNKLYELINYVANQSAMRITTGMLNNILEDATARVQPPTDKGRRLKIYYMTQVGVKPPHFVIFCNDARLFHFSYQRYLENQIRAVFGLEGTPVRITIRQKGDKEDG
;
A
#
# COMPACT_ATOMS: atom_id res chain seq x y z
N MET A 1 -1.47 -5.83 11.15
CA MET A 1 -0.20 -5.05 11.26
C MET A 1 0.29 -4.70 9.87
N ALA A 2 0.84 -3.50 9.65
CA ALA A 2 1.54 -3.20 8.40
C ALA A 2 2.83 -4.04 8.34
N LYS A 3 3.11 -4.66 7.19
CA LYS A 3 4.33 -5.43 6.99
C LYS A 3 5.55 -4.49 7.05
N PRO A 4 6.67 -4.89 7.69
CA PRO A 4 7.90 -4.14 7.61
C PRO A 4 8.33 -3.91 6.15
N LEU A 5 8.90 -2.75 5.85
CA LEU A 5 9.38 -2.41 4.51
C LEU A 5 10.90 -2.34 4.50
N VAL A 6 11.52 -3.12 3.62
CA VAL A 6 12.97 -3.12 3.37
C VAL A 6 13.26 -2.45 2.03
N ALA A 7 14.04 -1.36 2.03
CA ALA A 7 14.44 -0.69 0.81
C ALA A 7 15.85 -1.09 0.38
N ILE A 8 16.00 -1.46 -0.88
CA ILE A 8 17.29 -1.76 -1.49
C ILE A 8 17.81 -0.53 -2.23
N VAL A 9 18.94 0.01 -1.79
CA VAL A 9 19.61 1.19 -2.36
C VAL A 9 21.01 0.86 -2.83
N GLY A 10 21.57 1.64 -3.75
CA GLY A 10 22.93 1.45 -4.25
C GLY A 10 23.09 1.96 -5.68
N ARG A 11 24.33 1.95 -6.17
CA ARG A 11 24.69 2.38 -7.53
C ARG A 11 23.94 1.56 -8.62
N PRO A 12 23.79 2.07 -9.82
CA PRO A 12 23.46 1.25 -10.99
C PRO A 12 24.43 0.08 -11.14
N ASN A 13 23.96 -1.03 -11.68
CA ASN A 13 24.76 -2.21 -12.00
C ASN A 13 25.46 -2.96 -10.84
N VAL A 14 25.20 -2.60 -9.57
CA VAL A 14 25.67 -3.39 -8.40
C VAL A 14 24.87 -4.67 -8.18
N GLY A 15 23.77 -4.86 -8.93
CA GLY A 15 22.93 -6.07 -8.87
C GLY A 15 21.71 -5.98 -7.96
N LYS A 16 21.19 -4.77 -7.65
CA LYS A 16 19.99 -4.56 -6.82
C LYS A 16 18.79 -5.37 -7.29
N SER A 17 18.39 -5.20 -8.54
CA SER A 17 17.23 -5.89 -9.10
C SER A 17 17.41 -7.41 -9.16
N MET A 18 18.63 -7.89 -9.32
CA MET A 18 18.92 -9.33 -9.27
C MET A 18 18.81 -9.84 -7.83
N LEU A 19 19.31 -9.09 -6.85
CA LEU A 19 19.17 -9.40 -5.44
C LEU A 19 17.70 -9.37 -5.03
N PHE A 20 16.95 -8.34 -5.42
CA PHE A 20 15.52 -8.22 -5.19
C PHE A 20 14.76 -9.45 -5.71
N ASN A 21 14.98 -9.83 -6.97
CA ASN A 21 14.35 -11.01 -7.57
C ASN A 21 14.73 -12.32 -6.86
N LYS A 22 15.95 -12.41 -6.34
CA LYS A 22 16.42 -13.57 -5.60
C LYS A 22 15.75 -13.68 -4.25
N LEU A 23 15.55 -12.55 -3.53
CA LEU A 23 14.96 -12.49 -2.22
C LEU A 23 13.42 -12.70 -2.25
N THR A 24 12.75 -12.19 -3.29
CA THR A 24 11.30 -12.36 -3.46
C THR A 24 10.90 -13.72 -4.02
N GLY A 25 11.85 -14.49 -4.56
CA GLY A 25 11.60 -15.82 -5.12
C GLY A 25 10.65 -15.81 -6.31
N LYS A 26 9.84 -16.90 -6.45
CA LYS A 26 8.81 -17.02 -7.51
C LYS A 26 7.53 -16.20 -7.23
N ARG A 27 7.41 -15.56 -6.09
CA ARG A 27 6.34 -14.59 -5.78
C ARG A 27 6.72 -13.25 -6.39
N ALA A 28 6.69 -13.23 -7.72
CA ALA A 28 7.15 -12.11 -8.53
C ALA A 28 6.44 -10.82 -8.20
N ALA A 29 7.25 -9.77 -8.22
CA ALA A 29 6.86 -8.39 -8.29
C ALA A 29 5.63 -8.15 -9.16
N ILE A 30 4.67 -7.40 -8.67
CA ILE A 30 3.68 -6.74 -9.50
C ILE A 30 4.47 -5.68 -10.29
N VAL A 31 4.85 -6.03 -11.51
CA VAL A 31 5.33 -5.06 -12.49
C VAL A 31 4.09 -4.37 -13.02
N GLU A 32 3.83 -3.16 -12.60
CA GLU A 32 2.83 -2.33 -13.24
C GLU A 32 3.31 -1.92 -14.63
N ASP A 33 2.86 -2.66 -15.65
CA ASP A 33 2.91 -2.25 -17.04
C ASP A 33 1.75 -1.28 -17.33
N THR A 34 1.85 -0.06 -16.82
CA THR A 34 0.95 1.02 -17.22
C THR A 34 1.64 1.90 -18.25
N PRO A 35 1.09 2.06 -19.48
CA PRO A 35 1.67 2.96 -20.48
C PRO A 35 1.70 4.38 -19.96
N GLY A 36 2.89 4.94 -19.75
CA GLY A 36 3.10 6.32 -19.31
C GLY A 36 3.64 6.50 -17.88
N VAL A 37 3.80 5.43 -17.09
CA VAL A 37 4.54 5.45 -15.83
C VAL A 37 5.92 4.85 -16.09
N THR A 38 6.96 5.63 -15.88
CA THR A 38 8.34 5.15 -16.00
C THR A 38 8.55 3.97 -15.03
N ARG A 39 9.15 2.88 -15.52
CA ARG A 39 9.51 1.62 -14.85
C ARG A 39 10.43 1.79 -13.64
N ASP A 40 10.04 2.52 -12.61
CA ASP A 40 11.02 3.02 -11.66
C ASP A 40 11.07 2.31 -10.32
N ARG A 41 10.16 1.32 -10.03
CA ARG A 41 10.20 0.55 -8.77
C ARG A 41 9.41 -0.72 -8.83
N ILE A 42 9.98 -1.73 -8.20
CA ILE A 42 9.41 -3.05 -8.10
C ILE A 42 9.21 -3.34 -6.61
N TYR A 43 7.98 -3.63 -6.21
CA TYR A 43 7.67 -4.13 -4.88
C TYR A 43 7.55 -5.64 -4.93
N GLY A 44 7.98 -6.32 -3.87
CA GLY A 44 7.85 -7.76 -3.76
C GLY A 44 7.67 -8.18 -2.31
N SER A 45 6.80 -9.15 -2.07
CA SER A 45 6.63 -9.74 -0.74
C SER A 45 7.68 -10.80 -0.49
N CYS A 46 8.23 -10.83 0.71
CA CYS A 46 9.17 -11.81 1.19
C CYS A 46 8.68 -12.39 2.52
N ASP A 47 8.90 -13.70 2.71
CA ASP A 47 8.67 -14.41 3.95
C ASP A 47 9.99 -15.02 4.39
N TRP A 48 10.42 -14.75 5.62
CA TRP A 48 11.63 -15.31 6.20
C TRP A 48 11.47 -15.53 7.70
N ASN A 49 11.77 -16.74 8.16
CA ASN A 49 11.63 -17.15 9.57
C ASN A 49 10.25 -16.84 10.16
N GLY A 50 9.17 -17.00 9.35
CA GLY A 50 7.79 -16.73 9.77
C GLY A 50 7.45 -15.25 9.92
N ARG A 51 8.30 -14.34 9.41
CA ARG A 51 8.07 -12.89 9.33
C ARG A 51 7.82 -12.48 7.89
N ASP A 52 6.63 -12.00 7.63
CA ASP A 52 6.24 -11.39 6.35
C ASP A 52 6.70 -9.94 6.29
N PHE A 53 7.33 -9.53 5.20
CA PHE A 53 7.74 -8.14 4.95
C PHE A 53 7.73 -7.81 3.46
N GLU A 54 7.86 -6.53 3.12
CA GLU A 54 7.92 -6.06 1.76
C GLU A 54 9.32 -5.57 1.41
N LEU A 55 9.75 -5.87 0.19
CA LEU A 55 10.97 -5.37 -0.40
C LEU A 55 10.64 -4.32 -1.47
N VAL A 56 11.42 -3.26 -1.54
CA VAL A 56 11.35 -2.28 -2.63
C VAL A 56 12.71 -2.10 -3.28
N ASP A 57 12.78 -2.32 -4.60
CA ASP A 57 13.93 -1.93 -5.40
C ASP A 57 13.78 -0.46 -5.80
N THR A 58 14.68 0.40 -5.32
CA THR A 58 14.66 1.83 -5.63
C THR A 58 15.32 2.16 -6.96
N GLY A 59 15.84 1.18 -7.69
CA GLY A 59 16.57 1.34 -8.95
C GLY A 59 15.67 1.24 -10.17
N GLY A 60 15.61 2.24 -11.03
CA GLY A 60 14.77 2.18 -12.24
C GLY A 60 15.30 2.90 -13.47
N ILE A 61 16.16 3.91 -13.36
CA ILE A 61 16.71 4.65 -14.49
C ILE A 61 18.24 4.64 -14.40
N GLU A 62 18.91 4.27 -15.48
CA GLU A 62 20.37 4.38 -15.58
C GLU A 62 20.73 5.84 -15.90
N PRO A 63 21.46 6.53 -15.02
CA PRO A 63 21.95 7.88 -15.30
C PRO A 63 23.11 7.84 -16.31
N ASN A 64 23.16 8.83 -17.19
CA ASN A 64 24.14 8.89 -18.28
C ASN A 64 25.46 9.58 -17.90
N THR A 65 25.52 10.22 -16.74
CA THR A 65 26.71 10.94 -16.26
C THR A 65 26.98 10.69 -14.79
N ASP A 66 28.25 10.85 -14.34
CA ASP A 66 28.61 10.70 -12.93
C ASP A 66 27.87 11.66 -11.99
N SER A 67 27.62 12.89 -12.45
CA SER A 67 26.85 13.88 -11.70
C SER A 67 25.38 13.50 -11.54
N GLU A 68 24.79 12.90 -12.58
CA GLU A 68 23.43 12.36 -12.52
C GLU A 68 23.35 11.11 -11.66
N MET A 69 24.36 10.26 -11.71
CA MET A 69 24.48 9.07 -10.87
C MET A 69 24.44 9.43 -9.37
N LEU A 70 25.24 10.42 -8.96
CA LEU A 70 25.26 10.85 -7.57
C LEU A 70 23.94 11.44 -7.11
N LYS A 71 23.31 12.27 -7.93
CA LYS A 71 21.97 12.80 -7.66
C LYS A 71 20.93 11.70 -7.55
N PHE A 72 21.00 10.71 -8.42
CA PHE A 72 20.11 9.55 -8.42
C PHE A 72 20.25 8.73 -7.13
N MET A 73 21.48 8.40 -6.73
CA MET A 73 21.74 7.64 -5.52
C MET A 73 21.30 8.38 -4.26
N ARG A 74 21.59 9.67 -4.15
CA ARG A 74 21.11 10.51 -3.03
C ARG A 74 19.61 10.49 -2.93
N ARG A 75 18.93 10.61 -4.07
CA ARG A 75 17.48 10.55 -4.13
C ARG A 75 16.93 9.19 -3.69
N GLN A 76 17.56 8.09 -4.08
CA GLN A 76 17.20 6.75 -3.61
C GLN A 76 17.34 6.63 -2.08
N ALA A 77 18.46 7.13 -1.54
CA ALA A 77 18.72 7.12 -0.10
C ALA A 77 17.68 7.96 0.66
N GLU A 78 17.35 9.17 0.18
CA GLU A 78 16.33 10.03 0.79
C GLU A 78 14.97 9.32 0.89
N ILE A 79 14.59 8.64 -0.17
CA ILE A 79 13.33 7.89 -0.21
C ILE A 79 13.35 6.71 0.76
N ALA A 80 14.43 5.92 0.74
CA ALA A 80 14.58 4.79 1.64
C ALA A 80 14.54 5.25 3.11
N ILE A 81 15.21 6.36 3.43
CA ILE A 81 15.18 6.98 4.75
C ILE A 81 13.75 7.38 5.16
N GLU A 82 12.95 7.89 4.23
CA GLU A 82 11.58 8.32 4.53
C GLU A 82 10.61 7.17 4.70
N THR A 83 10.74 6.10 3.90
CA THR A 83 9.69 5.08 3.76
C THR A 83 10.01 3.74 4.41
N ALA A 84 11.27 3.29 4.38
CA ALA A 84 11.63 1.95 4.84
C ALA A 84 11.84 1.86 6.34
N ASP A 85 11.62 0.67 6.88
CA ASP A 85 11.96 0.31 8.27
C ASP A 85 13.41 -0.11 8.39
N VAL A 86 13.89 -0.83 7.38
CA VAL A 86 15.27 -1.30 7.24
C VAL A 86 15.77 -0.92 5.85
N ILE A 87 17.03 -0.54 5.74
CA ILE A 87 17.67 -0.19 4.48
C ILE A 87 18.80 -1.17 4.19
N VAL A 88 18.83 -1.73 2.98
CA VAL A 88 19.93 -2.55 2.48
C VAL A 88 20.71 -1.72 1.46
N MET A 89 21.92 -1.31 1.82
CA MET A 89 22.85 -0.67 0.89
C MET A 89 23.66 -1.72 0.16
N VAL A 90 23.46 -1.83 -1.16
CA VAL A 90 24.15 -2.80 -2.02
C VAL A 90 25.32 -2.15 -2.72
N THR A 91 26.50 -2.77 -2.57
CA THR A 91 27.75 -2.38 -3.22
C THR A 91 28.30 -3.54 -4.06
N ASP A 92 29.38 -3.33 -4.79
CA ASP A 92 29.98 -4.31 -5.70
C ASP A 92 31.45 -4.55 -5.33
N VAL A 93 31.79 -5.77 -4.89
CA VAL A 93 33.15 -6.14 -4.48
C VAL A 93 34.20 -5.92 -5.58
N LYS A 94 33.79 -6.12 -6.87
CA LYS A 94 34.71 -6.02 -8.02
C LYS A 94 35.09 -4.58 -8.34
N THR A 95 34.23 -3.62 -8.00
CA THR A 95 34.47 -2.18 -8.24
C THR A 95 35.14 -1.48 -7.06
N GLY A 96 35.02 -2.07 -5.86
CA GLY A 96 35.47 -1.45 -4.61
C GLY A 96 34.59 -0.27 -4.16
N VAL A 97 35.04 0.42 -3.13
CA VAL A 97 34.37 1.58 -2.56
C VAL A 97 34.55 2.80 -3.46
N THR A 98 33.45 3.49 -3.78
CA THR A 98 33.48 4.72 -4.58
C THR A 98 33.08 5.95 -3.75
N ALA A 99 33.40 7.15 -4.25
CA ALA A 99 33.00 8.41 -3.62
C ALA A 99 31.48 8.53 -3.50
N ALA A 100 30.73 7.99 -4.46
CA ALA A 100 29.27 7.96 -4.44
C ALA A 100 28.72 7.04 -3.34
N ASP A 101 29.38 5.90 -3.08
CA ASP A 101 29.02 5.01 -1.96
C ASP A 101 29.26 5.69 -0.61
N MET A 102 30.38 6.40 -0.45
CA MET A 102 30.72 7.18 0.77
C MET A 102 29.70 8.26 1.07
N ASP A 103 29.25 8.95 0.04
CA ASP A 103 28.30 10.05 0.18
C ASP A 103 26.93 9.54 0.63
N VAL A 104 26.43 8.47 0.00
CA VAL A 104 25.17 7.81 0.38
C VAL A 104 25.27 7.18 1.77
N ALA A 105 26.37 6.49 2.09
CA ALA A 105 26.60 5.92 3.42
C ALA A 105 26.52 7.01 4.51
N SER A 106 27.13 8.17 4.27
CA SER A 106 27.05 9.32 5.19
C SER A 106 25.63 9.83 5.42
N MET A 107 24.77 9.80 4.38
CA MET A 107 23.36 10.17 4.51
C MET A 107 22.58 9.13 5.33
N LEU A 108 22.82 7.84 5.04
CA LEU A 108 22.19 6.74 5.74
C LEU A 108 22.55 6.71 7.23
N LEU A 109 23.81 6.94 7.57
CA LEU A 109 24.27 7.04 8.97
C LEU A 109 23.56 8.14 9.76
N ARG A 110 23.29 9.28 9.13
CA ARG A 110 22.58 10.40 9.77
C ARG A 110 21.09 10.12 10.01
N SER A 111 20.52 9.18 9.29
CA SER A 111 19.08 8.86 9.37
C SER A 111 18.71 8.14 10.67
N LYS A 112 19.67 7.51 11.36
CA LYS A 112 19.48 6.63 12.53
C LYS A 112 18.61 5.40 12.26
N LYS A 113 18.31 5.09 11.00
CA LYS A 113 17.62 3.85 10.63
C LYS A 113 18.59 2.68 10.60
N PRO A 114 18.12 1.44 10.82
CA PRO A 114 18.93 0.25 10.61
C PRO A 114 19.35 0.16 9.15
N VAL A 115 20.66 0.09 8.91
CA VAL A 115 21.24 -0.01 7.57
C VAL A 115 22.12 -1.24 7.52
N CYS A 116 21.81 -2.18 6.64
CA CYS A 116 22.66 -3.32 6.33
C CYS A 116 23.53 -3.01 5.10
N LEU A 117 24.81 -3.29 5.19
CA LEU A 117 25.73 -3.20 4.08
C LEU A 117 25.90 -4.56 3.40
N ALA A 118 25.32 -4.72 2.20
CA ALA A 118 25.43 -5.91 1.39
C ALA A 118 26.50 -5.71 0.29
N VAL A 119 27.57 -6.46 0.36
CA VAL A 119 28.63 -6.47 -0.65
C VAL A 119 28.33 -7.60 -1.64
N ASN A 120 27.88 -7.22 -2.83
CA ASN A 120 27.43 -8.16 -3.85
C ASN A 120 28.57 -8.56 -4.83
N LYS A 121 28.29 -9.61 -5.58
CA LYS A 121 29.20 -10.26 -6.55
C LYS A 121 30.36 -11.02 -5.88
N CYS A 122 30.20 -11.42 -4.63
CA CYS A 122 31.07 -12.37 -3.92
C CYS A 122 30.73 -13.80 -4.40
N ASP A 123 31.26 -14.17 -5.56
CA ASP A 123 30.87 -15.41 -6.22
C ASP A 123 31.67 -16.64 -5.71
N SER A 124 32.67 -16.43 -4.86
CA SER A 124 33.54 -17.48 -4.29
C SER A 124 32.88 -18.15 -3.08
N VAL A 125 32.73 -19.46 -3.14
CA VAL A 125 32.12 -20.22 -2.03
C VAL A 125 33.20 -20.63 -1.00
N GLY A 126 32.97 -20.29 0.26
CA GLY A 126 33.77 -20.78 1.39
C GLY A 126 35.08 -20.02 1.67
N MET A 127 35.35 -18.93 0.98
CA MET A 127 36.45 -18.01 1.28
C MET A 127 35.94 -16.57 1.19
N THR A 128 36.14 -15.79 2.24
CA THR A 128 35.88 -14.35 2.24
C THR A 128 36.73 -13.65 1.19
N ASP A 129 36.13 -12.84 0.33
CA ASP A 129 36.89 -12.03 -0.62
C ASP A 129 37.65 -10.95 0.15
N PRO A 130 38.98 -10.89 0.08
CA PRO A 130 39.78 -9.89 0.82
C PRO A 130 39.35 -8.44 0.55
N ASN A 131 38.79 -8.16 -0.63
CA ASN A 131 38.33 -6.82 -0.98
C ASN A 131 37.09 -6.38 -0.19
N VAL A 132 36.35 -7.29 0.45
CA VAL A 132 35.21 -6.96 1.32
C VAL A 132 35.61 -6.08 2.49
N TYR A 133 36.86 -6.23 2.98
CA TYR A 133 37.36 -5.40 4.10
C TYR A 133 37.44 -3.91 3.79
N GLU A 134 37.52 -3.52 2.51
CA GLU A 134 37.52 -2.11 2.12
C GLU A 134 36.20 -1.41 2.49
N PHE A 135 35.10 -2.16 2.50
CA PHE A 135 33.76 -1.62 2.72
C PHE A 135 33.48 -1.21 4.17
N TYR A 136 34.33 -1.61 5.13
CA TYR A 136 34.30 -1.06 6.49
C TYR A 136 34.51 0.47 6.51
N ALA A 137 35.18 1.03 5.49
CA ALA A 137 35.35 2.47 5.34
C ALA A 137 34.03 3.25 5.22
N LEU A 138 32.92 2.57 4.86
CA LEU A 138 31.60 3.18 4.79
C LEU A 138 30.96 3.42 6.17
N GLY A 139 31.47 2.76 7.24
CA GLY A 139 31.02 2.96 8.63
C GLY A 139 29.60 2.42 8.91
N LEU A 140 29.06 1.55 8.06
CA LEU A 140 27.70 0.99 8.17
C LEU A 140 27.64 -0.33 8.96
N GLY A 141 28.70 -0.68 9.69
CA GLY A 141 28.81 -1.96 10.40
C GLY A 141 29.48 -3.03 9.57
N ASP A 142 29.29 -4.30 9.97
CA ASP A 142 29.89 -5.45 9.31
C ASP A 142 29.26 -5.69 7.94
N PRO A 143 30.08 -5.72 6.85
CA PRO A 143 29.57 -6.01 5.51
C PRO A 143 29.14 -7.48 5.39
N ILE A 144 27.96 -7.72 4.84
CA ILE A 144 27.45 -9.06 4.51
C ILE A 144 27.80 -9.37 3.06
N GLU A 145 28.58 -10.43 2.87
CA GLU A 145 28.92 -10.93 1.54
C GLU A 145 27.72 -11.61 0.89
N VAL A 146 27.33 -11.15 -0.31
CA VAL A 146 26.22 -11.75 -1.04
C VAL A 146 26.60 -12.04 -2.50
N SER A 147 26.00 -13.07 -3.06
CA SER A 147 25.97 -13.28 -4.50
C SER A 147 24.53 -13.37 -4.97
N ALA A 148 24.04 -12.29 -5.55
CA ALA A 148 22.68 -12.23 -6.10
C ALA A 148 22.44 -13.29 -7.20
N VAL A 149 23.50 -13.68 -7.94
CA VAL A 149 23.44 -14.71 -8.98
C VAL A 149 23.26 -16.10 -8.37
N HIS A 150 24.11 -16.43 -7.40
CA HIS A 150 24.16 -17.78 -6.81
C HIS A 150 23.29 -17.93 -5.56
N GLY A 151 22.89 -16.84 -4.92
CA GLY A 151 22.10 -16.83 -3.70
C GLY A 151 22.91 -17.08 -2.44
N HIS A 152 24.25 -16.97 -2.49
CA HIS A 152 25.08 -17.05 -1.30
C HIS A 152 24.90 -15.80 -0.44
N GLY A 153 24.94 -15.96 0.89
CA GLY A 153 24.82 -14.88 1.87
C GLY A 153 23.44 -14.21 1.93
N THR A 154 22.48 -14.65 1.08
CA THR A 154 21.13 -14.06 1.11
C THR A 154 20.36 -14.43 2.38
N GLY A 155 20.64 -15.59 2.98
CA GLY A 155 20.07 -15.99 4.29
C GLY A 155 20.54 -15.07 5.40
N ASP A 156 21.86 -14.84 5.51
CA ASP A 156 22.44 -13.96 6.53
C ASP A 156 21.92 -12.52 6.41
N LEU A 157 21.74 -12.05 5.15
CA LEU A 157 21.13 -10.75 4.87
C LEU A 157 19.68 -10.67 5.34
N LEU A 158 18.89 -11.72 5.13
CA LEU A 158 17.49 -11.79 5.55
C LEU A 158 17.38 -11.93 7.07
N ASP A 159 18.25 -12.71 7.71
CA ASP A 159 18.32 -12.84 9.17
C ASP A 159 18.62 -11.48 9.79
N TRP A 160 19.61 -10.76 9.26
CA TRP A 160 19.93 -9.41 9.71
C TRP A 160 18.73 -8.46 9.57
N CYS A 161 18.04 -8.48 8.44
CA CYS A 161 16.85 -7.64 8.22
C CYS A 161 15.75 -7.93 9.25
N VAL A 162 15.44 -9.22 9.49
CA VAL A 162 14.40 -9.64 10.43
C VAL A 162 14.75 -9.26 11.87
N GLU A 163 16.02 -9.38 12.26
CA GLU A 163 16.50 -9.00 13.60
C GLU A 163 16.35 -7.49 13.86
N HIS A 164 16.48 -6.68 12.81
CA HIS A 164 16.39 -5.23 12.91
C HIS A 164 15.01 -4.67 12.55
N PHE A 165 14.02 -5.53 12.32
CA PHE A 165 12.64 -5.05 12.22
C PHE A 165 12.22 -4.46 13.56
N PRO A 166 11.42 -3.39 13.53
CA PRO A 166 10.86 -2.87 14.77
C PRO A 166 10.17 -4.01 15.52
N GLU A 167 10.41 -4.07 16.83
CA GLU A 167 9.62 -4.95 17.68
C GLU A 167 8.15 -4.66 17.43
N ALA A 168 7.35 -5.71 17.23
CA ALA A 168 5.92 -5.57 17.26
C ALA A 168 5.61 -4.97 18.64
N ALA A 169 5.18 -3.70 18.67
CA ALA A 169 4.71 -3.13 19.91
C ALA A 169 3.72 -4.12 20.52
N PRO A 170 3.82 -4.44 21.84
CA PRO A 170 2.80 -5.23 22.49
C PRO A 170 1.47 -4.60 22.10
N GLU A 171 0.49 -5.42 21.73
CA GLU A 171 -0.89 -4.97 21.54
C GLU A 171 -1.35 -4.42 22.90
N GLU A 172 -0.99 -3.16 23.18
CA GLU A 172 -1.77 -2.40 24.13
C GLU A 172 -3.16 -2.39 23.52
N ASP A 173 -4.14 -2.70 24.32
CA ASP A 173 -5.57 -2.64 24.02
C ASP A 173 -5.96 -1.16 23.76
N GLU A 174 -5.34 -0.57 22.72
CA GLU A 174 -5.63 0.75 22.18
C GLU A 174 -6.95 0.61 21.43
N GLY A 175 -8.06 0.53 22.19
CA GLY A 175 -9.39 0.29 21.66
C GLY A 175 -9.59 0.93 20.30
N GLU A 176 -9.84 0.09 19.31
CA GLU A 176 -10.25 0.35 17.91
C GLU A 176 -9.80 1.68 17.29
N ILE A 177 -8.47 1.89 17.14
CA ILE A 177 -7.94 3.02 16.37
C ILE A 177 -8.08 2.72 14.88
N ILE A 178 -8.80 3.56 14.16
CA ILE A 178 -8.94 3.45 12.70
C ILE A 178 -7.82 4.21 12.00
N ASN A 179 -7.04 3.51 11.19
CA ASN A 179 -5.98 4.10 10.39
C ASN A 179 -6.58 4.68 9.10
N VAL A 180 -6.37 5.99 8.88
CA VAL A 180 -6.98 6.72 7.76
C VAL A 180 -5.90 7.33 6.87
N ALA A 181 -5.93 7.01 5.58
CA ALA A 181 -5.10 7.68 4.58
C ALA A 181 -5.91 8.72 3.81
N ILE A 182 -5.35 9.93 3.64
CA ILE A 182 -5.92 10.97 2.78
C ILE A 182 -5.12 11.00 1.48
N VAL A 183 -5.73 10.54 0.39
CA VAL A 183 -5.09 10.43 -0.93
C VAL A 183 -5.81 11.30 -1.97
N GLY A 184 -5.13 11.66 -3.03
CA GLY A 184 -5.65 12.49 -4.09
C GLY A 184 -4.54 13.31 -4.75
N LYS A 185 -4.82 13.91 -5.91
CA LYS A 185 -3.87 14.72 -6.67
C LYS A 185 -3.38 15.95 -5.89
N PRO A 186 -2.32 16.63 -6.32
CA PRO A 186 -1.88 17.91 -5.75
C PRO A 186 -3.02 18.94 -5.73
N ASN A 187 -3.02 19.82 -4.75
CA ASN A 187 -3.94 20.96 -4.60
C ASN A 187 -5.45 20.64 -4.47
N VAL A 188 -5.83 19.37 -4.33
CA VAL A 188 -7.23 18.94 -4.09
C VAL A 188 -7.73 19.29 -2.69
N GLY A 189 -6.84 19.74 -1.78
CA GLY A 189 -7.19 20.14 -0.42
C GLY A 189 -6.88 19.14 0.69
N LYS A 190 -5.98 18.17 0.46
CA LYS A 190 -5.57 17.19 1.50
C LYS A 190 -5.07 17.86 2.77
N SER A 191 -4.11 18.78 2.64
CA SER A 191 -3.55 19.52 3.79
C SER A 191 -4.59 20.41 4.46
N SER A 192 -5.50 21.00 3.71
CA SER A 192 -6.58 21.81 4.26
C SER A 192 -7.56 20.96 5.07
N LEU A 193 -7.92 19.78 4.57
CA LEU A 193 -8.76 18.85 5.30
C LEU A 193 -8.09 18.37 6.59
N LEU A 194 -6.82 17.96 6.50
CA LEU A 194 -6.06 17.54 7.67
C LEU A 194 -5.96 18.66 8.72
N ASN A 195 -5.64 19.89 8.30
CA ASN A 195 -5.56 21.04 9.21
C ASN A 195 -6.92 21.37 9.84
N LYS A 196 -8.01 21.21 9.09
CA LYS A 196 -9.36 21.40 9.64
C LYS A 196 -9.68 20.35 10.69
N ILE A 197 -9.38 19.08 10.41
CA ILE A 197 -9.54 17.96 11.36
C ILE A 197 -8.73 18.19 12.63
N LEU A 198 -7.44 18.55 12.50
CA LEU A 198 -6.53 18.74 13.64
C LEU A 198 -6.72 20.08 14.37
N GLY A 199 -7.42 21.04 13.80
CA GLY A 199 -7.69 22.37 14.36
C GLY A 199 -9.01 22.46 15.13
N GLU A 200 -9.78 21.39 15.27
CA GLU A 200 -11.00 21.37 16.10
C GLU A 200 -10.65 21.34 17.60
N GLU A 201 -11.29 22.20 18.41
CA GLU A 201 -10.92 22.50 19.83
C GLU A 201 -11.02 21.30 20.80
N ARG A 202 -11.45 20.12 20.36
CA ARG A 202 -11.64 18.92 21.19
C ARG A 202 -10.64 17.79 20.90
N VAL A 203 -9.47 18.13 20.35
CA VAL A 203 -8.50 17.16 19.88
C VAL A 203 -7.41 16.92 20.89
N ILE A 204 -7.28 15.70 21.38
CA ILE A 204 -6.07 15.26 22.07
C ILE A 204 -5.07 14.82 21.00
N VAL A 205 -4.20 15.72 20.57
CA VAL A 205 -3.02 15.36 19.75
C VAL A 205 -1.98 14.81 20.71
N SER A 206 -1.93 13.51 20.91
CA SER A 206 -0.85 12.91 21.67
C SER A 206 0.39 12.77 20.77
N ASN A 207 1.36 13.64 20.99
CA ASN A 207 2.75 13.35 20.60
C ASN A 207 3.31 12.36 21.62
N VAL A 208 3.02 11.08 21.47
CA VAL A 208 3.70 10.06 22.29
C VAL A 208 5.13 10.00 21.80
N ALA A 209 6.03 10.62 22.57
CA ALA A 209 7.46 10.55 22.36
C ALA A 209 7.93 9.15 22.72
N GLY A 210 8.27 8.32 21.72
CA GLY A 210 8.83 7.01 22.00
C GLY A 210 9.07 6.09 20.79
N THR A 211 8.38 6.31 19.69
CA THR A 211 8.58 5.47 18.51
C THR A 211 8.96 6.32 17.30
N THR A 212 10.07 6.01 16.66
CA THR A 212 10.62 6.71 15.49
C THR A 212 9.71 6.68 14.25
N ARG A 213 8.60 5.91 14.29
CA ARG A 213 7.54 5.85 13.28
C ARG A 213 6.49 6.95 13.43
N ASP A 214 6.24 7.45 14.65
CA ASP A 214 5.09 8.30 14.98
C ASP A 214 5.27 9.78 14.59
N ALA A 215 6.46 10.21 14.19
CA ALA A 215 6.69 11.58 13.74
C ALA A 215 6.01 11.93 12.41
N ILE A 216 5.48 10.95 11.70
CA ILE A 216 4.89 11.08 10.35
C ILE A 216 3.37 11.03 10.40
N ASP A 217 2.79 10.38 11.40
CA ASP A 217 1.34 10.19 11.56
C ASP A 217 0.77 11.16 12.61
N SER A 218 -0.53 11.43 12.51
CA SER A 218 -1.24 12.28 13.50
C SER A 218 -2.38 11.50 14.14
N TYR A 219 -2.35 11.42 15.46
CA TYR A 219 -3.45 10.85 16.26
C TYR A 219 -4.51 11.88 16.50
N PHE A 220 -5.73 11.45 16.44
CA PHE A 220 -6.91 12.27 16.61
C PHE A 220 -7.99 11.48 17.35
N GLU A 221 -8.57 12.06 18.41
CA GLU A 221 -9.69 11.48 19.15
C GLU A 221 -10.79 12.51 19.29
N ASN A 222 -12.03 12.09 19.04
CA ASN A 222 -13.22 12.90 19.23
C ASN A 222 -14.39 12.04 19.74
N GLU A 223 -15.58 12.61 19.82
CA GLU A 223 -16.81 11.91 20.24
C GLU A 223 -17.20 10.72 19.35
N PHE A 224 -16.67 10.63 18.11
CA PHE A 224 -16.95 9.56 17.16
C PHE A 224 -15.96 8.40 17.28
N GLY A 225 -14.76 8.60 17.82
CA GLY A 225 -13.75 7.55 17.97
C GLY A 225 -12.30 8.03 17.91
N LYS A 226 -11.41 7.06 17.78
CA LYS A 226 -9.96 7.27 17.70
C LYS A 226 -9.47 7.00 16.28
N TYR A 227 -8.66 7.92 15.76
CA TYR A 227 -8.16 7.86 14.39
C TYR A 227 -6.66 8.10 14.35
N ARG A 228 -5.99 7.44 13.42
CA ARG A 228 -4.59 7.70 13.06
C ARG A 228 -4.55 8.12 11.60
N PHE A 229 -4.26 9.39 11.34
CA PHE A 229 -4.05 9.89 9.98
C PHE A 229 -2.62 9.63 9.54
N ILE A 230 -2.45 8.84 8.47
CA ILE A 230 -1.17 8.33 7.97
C ILE A 230 -0.46 9.34 7.07
N ASP A 231 0.87 9.45 7.17
CA ASP A 231 1.74 10.32 6.36
C ASP A 231 1.38 11.82 6.41
N THR A 232 1.04 12.33 7.57
CA THR A 232 0.64 13.74 7.75
C THR A 232 1.82 14.71 7.64
N ALA A 233 3.06 14.29 7.94
CA ALA A 233 4.26 15.12 7.83
C ALA A 233 4.54 15.55 6.38
N GLY A 234 4.29 14.66 5.42
CA GLY A 234 4.36 14.97 4.00
C GLY A 234 3.36 16.03 3.55
N MET A 235 2.18 16.05 4.15
CA MET A 235 1.14 17.05 3.88
C MET A 235 1.45 18.41 4.50
N ARG A 236 2.13 18.45 5.67
CA ARG A 236 2.48 19.70 6.37
C ARG A 236 3.67 20.44 5.75
N ARG A 237 4.65 19.74 5.16
CA ARG A 237 5.87 20.35 4.58
C ARG A 237 5.68 20.99 3.20
N LYS A 238 4.55 20.81 2.54
CA LYS A 238 4.29 21.19 1.14
C LYS A 238 3.90 22.66 0.89
N SER A 239 4.36 23.62 1.69
CA SER A 239 4.09 25.03 1.36
C SER A 239 5.07 25.69 0.38
N LYS A 240 6.14 25.04 -0.04
CA LYS A 240 7.20 25.69 -0.86
C LYS A 240 8.08 24.73 -1.66
N VAL A 241 7.68 24.02 -2.70
CA VAL A 241 8.63 23.61 -3.78
C VAL A 241 7.92 22.90 -4.96
N ASP A 242 8.38 23.20 -6.19
CA ASP A 242 7.81 22.87 -7.50
C ASP A 242 8.08 21.46 -8.07
N ASP A 243 7.25 21.07 -9.05
CA ASP A 243 7.33 20.09 -10.17
C ASP A 243 8.12 18.75 -10.09
N ALA A 244 9.18 18.60 -9.32
CA ALA A 244 9.85 17.30 -9.11
C ALA A 244 9.05 16.37 -8.16
N ILE A 245 7.95 16.84 -7.66
CA ILE A 245 7.19 16.38 -6.49
C ILE A 245 6.08 15.38 -6.88
N GLU A 246 5.67 15.29 -8.13
CA GLU A 246 4.55 14.42 -8.55
C GLU A 246 4.85 12.92 -8.34
N LYS A 247 6.05 12.47 -8.70
CA LYS A 247 6.48 11.08 -8.50
C LYS A 247 6.56 10.68 -7.01
N TYR A 248 6.99 11.62 -6.15
CA TYR A 248 7.02 11.41 -4.69
C TYR A 248 5.63 11.35 -4.07
N SER A 249 4.67 12.09 -4.65
CA SER A 249 3.29 12.11 -4.18
C SER A 249 2.62 10.75 -4.32
N ASN A 250 2.87 10.06 -5.44
CA ASN A 250 2.27 8.74 -5.71
C ASN A 250 2.81 7.65 -4.77
N MET A 251 4.11 7.65 -4.48
CA MET A 251 4.71 6.65 -3.59
C MET A 251 4.28 6.80 -2.14
N ARG A 252 4.20 8.05 -1.66
CA ARG A 252 3.65 8.31 -0.33
C ARG A 252 2.19 7.90 -0.26
N SER A 253 1.45 8.10 -1.35
CA SER A 253 0.06 7.65 -1.42
C SER A 253 -0.04 6.13 -1.34
N ILE A 254 0.85 5.38 -2.01
CA ILE A 254 0.89 3.90 -1.93
C ILE A 254 1.22 3.46 -0.51
N ALA A 255 2.31 3.98 0.09
CA ALA A 255 2.70 3.62 1.44
C ALA A 255 1.64 4.00 2.50
N ALA A 256 0.92 5.10 2.29
CA ALA A 256 -0.19 5.49 3.15
C ALA A 256 -1.40 4.57 2.96
N ILE A 257 -1.73 4.21 1.70
CA ILE A 257 -2.79 3.27 1.38
C ILE A 257 -2.52 1.93 2.07
N ASP A 258 -1.32 1.38 1.95
CA ASP A 258 -0.99 0.05 2.50
C ASP A 258 -1.15 -0.04 4.01
N ARG A 259 -0.89 1.05 4.74
CA ARG A 259 -1.03 1.14 6.20
C ARG A 259 -2.45 1.49 6.66
N ALA A 260 -3.31 1.95 5.77
CA ALA A 260 -4.66 2.40 6.12
C ALA A 260 -5.66 1.25 6.27
N ASP A 261 -6.65 1.45 7.14
CA ASP A 261 -7.91 0.71 7.17
C ASP A 261 -8.91 1.34 6.21
N VAL A 262 -8.95 2.69 6.14
CA VAL A 262 -9.86 3.46 5.31
C VAL A 262 -9.09 4.51 4.50
N CYS A 263 -9.33 4.58 3.19
CA CYS A 263 -8.78 5.57 2.28
C CYS A 263 -9.81 6.65 1.95
N LEU A 264 -9.47 7.91 2.21
CA LEU A 264 -10.24 9.07 1.77
C LEU A 264 -9.67 9.56 0.43
N ILE A 265 -10.41 9.30 -0.65
CA ILE A 265 -10.01 9.66 -2.01
C ILE A 265 -10.58 11.05 -2.30
N LEU A 266 -9.73 12.08 -2.23
CA LEU A 266 -10.15 13.46 -2.44
C LEU A 266 -10.17 13.84 -3.92
N ILE A 267 -11.30 14.43 -4.34
CA ILE A 267 -11.54 14.94 -5.70
C ILE A 267 -11.92 16.42 -5.59
N ASP A 268 -11.44 17.26 -6.51
CA ASP A 268 -11.82 18.67 -6.61
C ASP A 268 -13.19 18.80 -7.31
N ALA A 269 -14.15 19.40 -6.64
CA ALA A 269 -15.51 19.58 -7.18
C ALA A 269 -15.54 20.43 -8.45
N ASN A 270 -14.62 21.39 -8.62
CA ASN A 270 -14.59 22.27 -9.79
C ASN A 270 -14.01 21.58 -11.02
N GLU A 271 -13.00 20.74 -10.84
CA GLU A 271 -12.35 20.01 -11.93
C GLU A 271 -13.08 18.71 -12.27
N GLY A 272 -13.76 18.12 -11.29
CA GLY A 272 -14.36 16.79 -11.37
C GLY A 272 -13.31 15.69 -11.32
N VAL A 273 -13.70 14.48 -11.74
CA VAL A 273 -12.79 13.31 -11.78
C VAL A 273 -11.83 13.43 -12.96
N THR A 274 -10.54 13.36 -12.69
CA THR A 274 -9.46 13.38 -13.68
C THR A 274 -8.82 12.00 -13.80
N GLU A 275 -8.01 11.78 -14.85
CA GLU A 275 -7.25 10.54 -15.03
C GLU A 275 -6.33 10.22 -13.83
N GLN A 276 -5.73 11.25 -13.23
CA GLN A 276 -4.90 11.09 -12.04
C GLN A 276 -5.72 10.64 -10.82
N ASP A 277 -6.93 11.17 -10.64
CA ASP A 277 -7.82 10.73 -9.57
C ASP A 277 -8.23 9.26 -9.77
N THR A 278 -8.51 8.84 -11.01
CA THR A 278 -8.82 7.45 -11.36
C THR A 278 -7.65 6.51 -11.04
N LYS A 279 -6.41 6.91 -11.35
CA LYS A 279 -5.22 6.12 -11.01
C LYS A 279 -5.04 5.95 -9.50
N ILE A 280 -5.19 7.04 -8.73
CA ILE A 280 -5.06 6.99 -7.26
C ILE A 280 -6.18 6.14 -6.65
N ALA A 281 -7.40 6.27 -7.12
CA ALA A 281 -8.53 5.47 -6.69
C ALA A 281 -8.32 3.98 -7.01
N GLY A 282 -7.74 3.69 -8.19
CA GLY A 282 -7.34 2.34 -8.61
C GLY A 282 -6.38 1.68 -7.63
N LEU A 283 -5.34 2.39 -7.19
CA LEU A 283 -4.39 1.89 -6.19
C LEU A 283 -5.06 1.46 -4.89
N ALA A 284 -6.00 2.27 -4.37
CA ALA A 284 -6.74 1.92 -3.15
C ALA A 284 -7.66 0.69 -3.36
N HIS A 285 -8.27 0.58 -4.54
CA HIS A 285 -9.11 -0.55 -4.91
C HIS A 285 -8.31 -1.85 -5.01
N GLU A 286 -7.17 -1.84 -5.72
CA GLU A 286 -6.28 -2.99 -5.92
C GLU A 286 -5.66 -3.46 -4.61
N ALA A 287 -5.26 -2.53 -3.74
CA ALA A 287 -4.82 -2.82 -2.38
C ALA A 287 -5.93 -3.42 -1.50
N GLY A 288 -7.18 -3.44 -1.97
CA GLY A 288 -8.31 -3.97 -1.22
C GLY A 288 -8.75 -3.11 -0.04
N LYS A 289 -8.44 -1.81 -0.06
CA LYS A 289 -8.74 -0.92 1.07
C LYS A 289 -10.18 -0.42 1.05
N ALA A 290 -10.76 -0.31 2.22
CA ALA A 290 -12.02 0.39 2.38
C ALA A 290 -11.84 1.85 1.96
N SER A 291 -12.81 2.41 1.23
CA SER A 291 -12.62 3.68 0.54
C SER A 291 -13.87 4.56 0.59
N ILE A 292 -13.66 5.85 0.75
CA ILE A 292 -14.68 6.90 0.67
C ILE A 292 -14.22 7.92 -0.39
N ILE A 293 -15.08 8.22 -1.35
CA ILE A 293 -14.83 9.26 -2.33
C ILE A 293 -15.30 10.59 -1.73
N VAL A 294 -14.35 11.52 -1.55
CA VAL A 294 -14.60 12.82 -0.92
C VAL A 294 -14.48 13.93 -1.96
N VAL A 295 -15.61 14.49 -2.37
CA VAL A 295 -15.67 15.62 -3.29
C VAL A 295 -15.51 16.91 -2.48
N ASN A 296 -14.31 17.50 -2.52
CA ASN A 296 -13.91 18.67 -1.76
C ASN A 296 -14.08 19.97 -2.56
N LYS A 297 -13.95 21.11 -1.88
CA LYS A 297 -14.18 22.48 -2.40
C LYS A 297 -15.63 22.70 -2.83
N TRP A 298 -16.56 22.02 -2.17
CA TRP A 298 -17.99 22.12 -2.48
C TRP A 298 -18.57 23.54 -2.24
N ASP A 299 -17.88 24.38 -1.48
CA ASP A 299 -18.19 25.81 -1.29
C ASP A 299 -18.04 26.65 -2.56
N MET A 300 -17.18 26.25 -3.48
CA MET A 300 -16.86 26.97 -4.72
C MET A 300 -17.79 26.61 -5.89
N VAL A 301 -18.62 25.59 -5.75
CA VAL A 301 -19.51 25.13 -6.84
C VAL A 301 -20.83 25.89 -6.78
N GLU A 302 -21.27 26.43 -7.92
CA GLU A 302 -22.64 26.96 -8.07
C GLU A 302 -23.64 25.80 -7.98
N LYS A 303 -24.64 25.93 -7.11
CA LYS A 303 -25.53 24.85 -6.72
C LYS A 303 -26.94 25.11 -7.16
N ASP A 304 -27.50 24.17 -7.89
CA ASP A 304 -28.93 24.02 -8.08
C ASP A 304 -29.44 22.74 -7.39
N THR A 305 -30.73 22.43 -7.57
CA THR A 305 -31.39 21.27 -6.96
C THR A 305 -30.78 19.93 -7.40
N ASN A 306 -30.16 19.86 -8.58
CA ASN A 306 -29.67 18.63 -9.20
C ASN A 306 -28.15 18.49 -9.18
N THR A 307 -27.39 19.56 -8.92
CA THR A 307 -25.92 19.61 -9.00
C THR A 307 -25.25 18.45 -8.26
N MET A 308 -25.72 18.08 -7.08
CA MET A 308 -25.16 16.98 -6.29
C MET A 308 -25.39 15.62 -6.96
N ASN A 309 -26.58 15.39 -7.50
CA ASN A 309 -26.94 14.14 -8.18
C ASN A 309 -26.16 13.98 -9.49
N GLU A 310 -26.04 15.06 -10.27
CA GLU A 310 -25.27 15.07 -11.51
C GLU A 310 -23.79 14.80 -11.27
N MET A 311 -23.21 15.45 -10.24
CA MET A 311 -21.82 15.21 -9.86
C MET A 311 -21.62 13.78 -9.35
N THR A 312 -22.54 13.24 -8.55
CA THR A 312 -22.50 11.85 -8.11
C THR A 312 -22.55 10.89 -9.29
N ALA A 313 -23.45 11.14 -10.26
CA ALA A 313 -23.54 10.31 -11.47
C ALA A 313 -22.24 10.36 -12.30
N LYS A 314 -21.61 11.55 -12.40
CA LYS A 314 -20.31 11.71 -13.07
C LYS A 314 -19.20 10.95 -12.35
N VAL A 315 -19.09 11.06 -11.03
CA VAL A 315 -18.13 10.29 -10.22
C VAL A 315 -18.33 8.79 -10.40
N ARG A 316 -19.58 8.32 -10.35
CA ARG A 316 -19.91 6.90 -10.53
C ARG A 316 -19.59 6.36 -11.93
N ARG A 317 -19.69 7.20 -12.95
CA ARG A 317 -19.33 6.82 -14.32
C ARG A 317 -17.82 6.68 -14.48
N GLU A 318 -17.04 7.64 -13.98
CA GLU A 318 -15.58 7.64 -14.12
C GLU A 318 -14.90 6.60 -13.20
N LEU A 319 -15.47 6.36 -12.00
CA LEU A 319 -14.99 5.36 -11.04
C LEU A 319 -15.92 4.13 -10.97
N GLY A 320 -16.32 3.61 -12.13
CA GLY A 320 -17.29 2.51 -12.24
C GLY A 320 -16.86 1.19 -11.60
N TYR A 321 -15.56 1.00 -11.35
CA TYR A 321 -15.03 -0.15 -10.62
C TYR A 321 -15.15 -0.02 -9.09
N MET A 322 -15.41 1.20 -8.57
CA MET A 322 -15.58 1.50 -7.14
C MET A 322 -17.03 1.88 -6.79
N THR A 323 -18.01 1.21 -7.37
CA THR A 323 -19.44 1.48 -7.09
C THR A 323 -19.82 1.28 -5.62
N TYR A 324 -19.04 0.51 -4.89
CA TYR A 324 -19.21 0.25 -3.46
C TYR A 324 -18.81 1.44 -2.57
N ALA A 325 -17.93 2.34 -3.04
CA ALA A 325 -17.42 3.44 -2.24
C ALA A 325 -18.46 4.57 -2.12
N PRO A 326 -18.86 5.00 -0.91
CA PRO A 326 -19.78 6.12 -0.76
C PRO A 326 -19.15 7.43 -1.22
N VAL A 327 -19.98 8.38 -1.68
CA VAL A 327 -19.56 9.71 -2.12
C VAL A 327 -20.02 10.74 -1.12
N LEU A 328 -19.09 11.53 -0.57
CA LEU A 328 -19.37 12.61 0.38
C LEU A 328 -18.87 13.94 -0.17
N PHE A 329 -19.72 14.96 -0.15
CA PHE A 329 -19.39 16.33 -0.56
C PHE A 329 -19.06 17.19 0.64
N ILE A 330 -17.85 17.76 0.68
CA ILE A 330 -17.36 18.57 1.79
C ILE A 330 -16.74 19.89 1.33
N SER A 331 -16.57 20.81 2.25
CA SER A 331 -15.61 21.91 2.11
C SER A 331 -14.61 21.84 3.27
N ALA A 332 -13.39 21.49 2.97
CA ALA A 332 -12.30 21.50 3.94
C ALA A 332 -11.99 22.94 4.45
N LEU A 333 -12.28 23.97 3.64
CA LEU A 333 -12.06 25.37 3.99
C LEU A 333 -13.08 25.84 5.04
N THR A 334 -14.37 25.63 4.77
CA THR A 334 -15.46 26.12 5.63
C THR A 334 -15.80 25.13 6.77
N GLY A 335 -15.37 23.86 6.67
CA GLY A 335 -15.75 22.80 7.60
C GLY A 335 -17.09 22.15 7.26
N GLN A 336 -17.73 22.52 6.15
CA GLN A 336 -19.03 21.98 5.76
C GLN A 336 -18.97 20.45 5.63
N ARG A 337 -19.82 19.75 6.38
CA ARG A 337 -19.98 18.28 6.40
C ARG A 337 -18.72 17.47 6.79
N VAL A 338 -17.72 18.08 7.40
CA VAL A 338 -16.52 17.35 7.88
C VAL A 338 -16.93 16.38 9.00
N ASN A 339 -17.87 16.74 9.89
CA ASN A 339 -18.35 15.83 10.95
C ASN A 339 -18.98 14.54 10.38
N LYS A 340 -19.68 14.62 9.25
CA LYS A 340 -20.22 13.42 8.59
C LYS A 340 -19.14 12.47 8.06
N LEU A 341 -17.93 12.96 7.89
CA LEU A 341 -16.80 12.14 7.46
C LEU A 341 -16.42 11.12 8.54
N TYR A 342 -16.46 11.49 9.81
CA TYR A 342 -16.14 10.57 10.92
C TYR A 342 -17.17 9.44 11.04
N GLU A 343 -18.45 9.76 10.94
CA GLU A 343 -19.53 8.76 10.94
C GLU A 343 -19.33 7.76 9.79
N LEU A 344 -18.97 8.28 8.61
CA LEU A 344 -18.78 7.47 7.42
C LEU A 344 -17.49 6.63 7.48
N ILE A 345 -16.40 7.16 8.08
CA ILE A 345 -15.16 6.40 8.32
C ILE A 345 -15.45 5.20 9.23
N ASN A 346 -16.15 5.42 10.35
CA ASN A 346 -16.51 4.34 11.27
C ASN A 346 -17.40 3.30 10.59
N TYR A 347 -18.40 3.75 9.85
CA TYR A 347 -19.31 2.86 9.14
C TYR A 347 -18.56 1.98 8.13
N VAL A 348 -17.70 2.58 7.30
CA VAL A 348 -16.95 1.87 6.26
C VAL A 348 -15.89 0.92 6.86
N ALA A 349 -15.23 1.33 7.95
CA ALA A 349 -14.30 0.47 8.68
C ALA A 349 -15.01 -0.78 9.23
N ASN A 350 -16.18 -0.59 9.86
CA ASN A 350 -16.99 -1.69 10.37
C ASN A 350 -17.48 -2.62 9.27
N GLN A 351 -17.90 -2.07 8.11
CA GLN A 351 -18.27 -2.89 6.95
C GLN A 351 -17.11 -3.74 6.43
N SER A 352 -15.90 -3.19 6.42
CA SER A 352 -14.68 -3.90 6.00
C SER A 352 -14.26 -5.01 6.98
N ALA A 353 -14.52 -4.82 8.27
CA ALA A 353 -14.20 -5.79 9.33
C ALA A 353 -15.30 -6.84 9.56
N MET A 354 -16.43 -6.75 8.84
CA MET A 354 -17.60 -7.59 9.07
C MET A 354 -17.29 -9.07 8.88
N ARG A 355 -17.65 -9.89 9.88
CA ARG A 355 -17.63 -11.36 9.81
C ARG A 355 -19.03 -11.90 9.57
N ILE A 356 -19.17 -12.68 8.50
CA ILE A 356 -20.42 -13.32 8.12
C ILE A 356 -20.29 -14.82 8.33
N THR A 357 -21.25 -15.43 9.00
CA THR A 357 -21.19 -16.88 9.28
C THR A 357 -21.39 -17.70 7.99
N THR A 358 -20.75 -18.86 7.95
CA THR A 358 -20.85 -19.78 6.82
C THR A 358 -22.32 -20.18 6.51
N GLY A 359 -23.13 -20.34 7.58
CA GLY A 359 -24.56 -20.64 7.41
C GLY A 359 -25.32 -19.55 6.65
N MET A 360 -25.14 -18.27 7.03
CA MET A 360 -25.78 -17.15 6.33
C MET A 360 -25.32 -17.04 4.88
N LEU A 361 -24.02 -17.24 4.63
CA LEU A 361 -23.46 -17.21 3.26
C LEU A 361 -24.07 -18.31 2.39
N ASN A 362 -24.25 -19.53 2.92
CA ASN A 362 -24.82 -20.63 2.16
C ASN A 362 -26.33 -20.48 1.91
N ASN A 363 -27.08 -19.86 2.83
CA ASN A 363 -28.48 -19.50 2.59
C ASN A 363 -28.61 -18.52 1.40
N ILE A 364 -27.73 -17.47 1.36
CA ILE A 364 -27.70 -16.55 0.22
C ILE A 364 -27.31 -17.25 -1.08
N LEU A 365 -26.32 -18.15 -1.00
CA LEU A 365 -25.88 -18.93 -2.16
C LEU A 365 -27.00 -19.81 -2.71
N GLU A 366 -27.78 -20.47 -1.84
CA GLU A 366 -28.93 -21.28 -2.21
C GLU A 366 -30.01 -20.43 -2.89
N ASP A 367 -30.39 -19.31 -2.27
CA ASP A 367 -31.35 -18.36 -2.84
C ASP A 367 -30.90 -17.80 -4.20
N ALA A 368 -29.59 -17.40 -4.28
CA ALA A 368 -29.05 -16.86 -5.51
C ALA A 368 -29.03 -17.90 -6.65
N THR A 369 -28.61 -19.12 -6.36
CA THR A 369 -28.57 -20.21 -7.36
C THR A 369 -29.95 -20.69 -7.77
N ALA A 370 -30.96 -20.58 -6.90
CA ALA A 370 -32.36 -20.85 -7.22
C ALA A 370 -32.94 -19.80 -8.17
N ARG A 371 -32.62 -18.52 -7.97
CA ARG A 371 -33.10 -17.41 -8.83
C ARG A 371 -32.41 -17.39 -10.19
N VAL A 372 -31.09 -17.52 -10.21
CA VAL A 372 -30.30 -17.54 -11.44
C VAL A 372 -29.42 -18.78 -11.42
N GLN A 373 -29.79 -19.74 -12.25
CA GLN A 373 -29.08 -21.01 -12.33
C GLN A 373 -27.61 -20.81 -12.77
N PRO A 374 -26.67 -21.56 -12.15
CA PRO A 374 -25.26 -21.53 -12.55
C PRO A 374 -25.09 -21.85 -14.05
N PRO A 375 -24.10 -21.21 -14.71
CA PRO A 375 -23.86 -21.37 -16.14
C PRO A 375 -23.54 -22.82 -16.53
N THR A 376 -23.84 -23.15 -17.80
CA THR A 376 -23.51 -24.42 -18.43
C THR A 376 -22.62 -24.14 -19.63
N ASP A 377 -21.48 -24.79 -19.74
CA ASP A 377 -20.61 -24.73 -20.92
C ASP A 377 -20.42 -26.13 -21.52
N LYS A 378 -20.65 -26.26 -22.83
CA LYS A 378 -20.49 -27.51 -23.58
C LYS A 378 -21.16 -28.74 -22.93
N GLY A 379 -22.34 -28.56 -22.35
CA GLY A 379 -23.09 -29.60 -21.67
C GLY A 379 -22.62 -29.89 -20.22
N ARG A 380 -21.57 -29.23 -19.74
CA ARG A 380 -21.14 -29.32 -18.34
C ARG A 380 -21.74 -28.18 -17.53
N ARG A 381 -22.48 -28.53 -16.50
CA ARG A 381 -23.11 -27.57 -15.61
C ARG A 381 -22.18 -27.23 -14.45
N LEU A 382 -22.02 -25.93 -14.14
CA LEU A 382 -21.39 -25.48 -12.93
C LEU A 382 -22.24 -25.92 -11.72
N LYS A 383 -21.60 -26.62 -10.76
CA LYS A 383 -22.20 -26.94 -9.46
C LYS A 383 -21.40 -26.22 -8.39
N ILE A 384 -22.07 -25.39 -7.62
CA ILE A 384 -21.51 -24.70 -6.47
C ILE A 384 -21.89 -25.48 -5.22
N TYR A 385 -20.95 -25.80 -4.37
CA TYR A 385 -21.18 -26.64 -3.22
C TYR A 385 -21.44 -25.82 -1.97
N TYR A 386 -20.57 -24.87 -1.67
CA TYR A 386 -20.70 -23.98 -0.51
C TYR A 386 -19.79 -22.75 -0.67
N MET A 387 -20.03 -21.76 0.18
CA MET A 387 -19.24 -20.55 0.29
C MET A 387 -18.86 -20.30 1.74
N THR A 388 -17.65 -19.80 1.99
CA THR A 388 -17.17 -19.43 3.31
C THR A 388 -16.38 -18.13 3.25
N GLN A 389 -16.31 -17.39 4.36
CA GLN A 389 -15.46 -16.22 4.50
C GLN A 389 -14.13 -16.62 5.16
N VAL A 390 -13.03 -16.32 4.48
CA VAL A 390 -11.67 -16.64 4.92
C VAL A 390 -10.90 -15.43 5.44
N GLY A 391 -11.37 -14.22 5.15
CA GLY A 391 -10.69 -12.99 5.56
C GLY A 391 -11.64 -11.80 5.73
N VAL A 392 -11.13 -10.78 6.41
CA VAL A 392 -11.73 -9.44 6.55
C VAL A 392 -10.69 -8.39 6.17
N LYS A 393 -11.13 -7.14 5.96
CA LYS A 393 -10.26 -5.99 5.62
C LYS A 393 -9.37 -6.25 4.38
N PRO A 394 -9.93 -6.62 3.20
CA PRO A 394 -11.35 -6.63 2.85
C PRO A 394 -12.02 -7.99 3.10
N PRO A 395 -13.37 -8.06 3.09
CA PRO A 395 -14.11 -9.33 3.11
C PRO A 395 -13.68 -10.23 1.97
N HIS A 396 -13.20 -11.43 2.29
CA HIS A 396 -12.72 -12.40 1.32
C HIS A 396 -13.52 -13.69 1.44
N PHE A 397 -14.20 -14.06 0.36
CA PHE A 397 -15.02 -15.25 0.28
C PHE A 397 -14.38 -16.29 -0.63
N VAL A 398 -14.49 -17.54 -0.26
CA VAL A 398 -14.08 -18.69 -1.08
C VAL A 398 -15.32 -19.47 -1.45
N ILE A 399 -15.52 -19.68 -2.75
CA ILE A 399 -16.63 -20.47 -3.30
C ILE A 399 -16.07 -21.78 -3.84
N PHE A 400 -16.59 -22.89 -3.34
CA PHE A 400 -16.20 -24.23 -3.77
C PHE A 400 -17.16 -24.77 -4.82
N CYS A 401 -16.62 -25.23 -5.95
CA CYS A 401 -17.39 -25.73 -7.09
C CYS A 401 -16.79 -27.03 -7.66
N ASN A 402 -17.48 -27.60 -8.66
CA ASN A 402 -17.02 -28.80 -9.37
C ASN A 402 -15.89 -28.53 -10.38
N ASP A 403 -15.90 -27.39 -11.05
CA ASP A 403 -14.89 -26.98 -12.03
C ASP A 403 -14.83 -25.44 -12.08
N ALA A 404 -13.68 -24.87 -11.63
CA ALA A 404 -13.47 -23.43 -11.56
C ALA A 404 -13.52 -22.75 -12.96
N ARG A 405 -13.18 -23.48 -14.03
CA ARG A 405 -13.20 -22.96 -15.41
C ARG A 405 -14.60 -22.66 -15.93
N LEU A 406 -15.63 -23.26 -15.34
CA LEU A 406 -17.03 -22.99 -15.66
C LEU A 406 -17.55 -21.72 -14.97
N PHE A 407 -16.79 -21.15 -14.05
CA PHE A 407 -17.20 -20.00 -13.26
C PHE A 407 -16.94 -18.71 -14.03
N HIS A 408 -17.94 -18.27 -14.80
CA HIS A 408 -17.82 -17.04 -15.58
C HIS A 408 -17.83 -15.80 -14.67
N PHE A 409 -17.05 -14.77 -15.03
CA PHE A 409 -16.91 -13.54 -14.23
C PHE A 409 -18.28 -12.84 -13.99
N SER A 410 -19.21 -12.90 -14.93
CA SER A 410 -20.54 -12.31 -14.77
C SER A 410 -21.36 -12.99 -13.67
N TYR A 411 -21.18 -14.31 -13.49
CA TYR A 411 -21.84 -15.03 -12.42
C TYR A 411 -21.19 -14.75 -11.06
N GLN A 412 -19.87 -14.60 -11.02
CA GLN A 412 -19.16 -14.14 -9.82
C GLN A 412 -19.67 -12.76 -9.38
N ARG A 413 -19.79 -11.82 -10.33
CA ARG A 413 -20.32 -10.48 -10.06
C ARG A 413 -21.79 -10.51 -9.61
N TYR A 414 -22.58 -11.42 -10.16
CA TYR A 414 -23.95 -11.64 -9.71
C TYR A 414 -23.97 -12.08 -8.23
N LEU A 415 -23.17 -13.07 -7.84
CA LEU A 415 -23.08 -13.53 -6.46
C LEU A 415 -22.59 -12.45 -5.52
N GLU A 416 -21.57 -11.67 -5.92
CA GLU A 416 -21.13 -10.50 -5.16
C GLU A 416 -22.27 -9.52 -4.90
N ASN A 417 -23.05 -9.21 -5.93
CA ASN A 417 -24.20 -8.32 -5.80
C ASN A 417 -25.26 -8.88 -4.84
N GLN A 418 -25.48 -10.20 -4.81
CA GLN A 418 -26.40 -10.82 -3.85
C GLN A 418 -25.89 -10.71 -2.41
N ILE A 419 -24.59 -10.91 -2.19
CA ILE A 419 -23.95 -10.72 -0.87
C ILE A 419 -24.10 -9.27 -0.42
N ARG A 420 -23.80 -8.30 -1.32
CA ARG A 420 -23.94 -6.87 -1.04
C ARG A 420 -25.39 -6.45 -0.78
N ALA A 421 -26.35 -7.03 -1.45
CA ALA A 421 -27.78 -6.74 -1.26
C ALA A 421 -28.26 -7.10 0.16
N VAL A 422 -27.65 -8.13 0.78
CA VAL A 422 -28.03 -8.59 2.12
C VAL A 422 -27.21 -7.90 3.21
N PHE A 423 -25.88 -7.77 3.03
CA PHE A 423 -24.97 -7.31 4.08
C PHE A 423 -24.51 -5.85 3.91
N GLY A 424 -24.81 -5.21 2.78
CA GLY A 424 -24.32 -3.87 2.45
C GLY A 424 -22.90 -3.92 1.92
N LEU A 425 -21.92 -4.13 2.79
CA LEU A 425 -20.49 -4.08 2.48
C LEU A 425 -20.12 -2.79 1.72
N GLU A 426 -20.79 -1.68 2.11
CA GLU A 426 -20.54 -0.37 1.50
C GLU A 426 -19.18 0.16 1.93
N GLY A 427 -18.48 0.79 1.02
CA GLY A 427 -17.16 1.35 1.26
C GLY A 427 -16.02 0.33 1.20
N THR A 428 -16.29 -0.97 1.07
CA THR A 428 -15.25 -2.00 1.01
C THR A 428 -15.32 -2.84 -0.27
N PRO A 429 -14.21 -3.10 -0.94
CA PRO A 429 -14.16 -4.10 -2.00
C PRO A 429 -14.40 -5.50 -1.43
N VAL A 430 -14.88 -6.41 -2.27
CA VAL A 430 -15.09 -7.82 -1.92
C VAL A 430 -14.16 -8.67 -2.78
N ARG A 431 -13.41 -9.55 -2.14
CA ARG A 431 -12.60 -10.56 -2.83
C ARG A 431 -13.36 -11.89 -2.88
N ILE A 432 -13.42 -12.49 -4.06
CA ILE A 432 -14.02 -13.82 -4.24
C ILE A 432 -13.00 -14.71 -4.94
N THR A 433 -12.64 -15.79 -4.28
CA THR A 433 -11.78 -16.84 -4.84
C THR A 433 -12.62 -18.07 -5.14
N ILE A 434 -12.47 -18.62 -6.35
CA ILE A 434 -13.13 -19.83 -6.78
C ILE A 434 -12.15 -21.00 -6.61
N ARG A 435 -12.56 -22.05 -5.89
CA ARG A 435 -11.78 -23.28 -5.72
C ARG A 435 -12.56 -24.51 -6.19
N GLN A 436 -11.85 -25.45 -6.77
CA GLN A 436 -12.43 -26.75 -7.12
C GLN A 436 -12.37 -27.67 -5.89
N LYS A 437 -13.44 -28.42 -5.66
CA LYS A 437 -13.48 -29.38 -4.54
C LYS A 437 -12.45 -30.49 -4.79
N GLY A 438 -11.44 -30.59 -3.92
CA GLY A 438 -10.37 -31.57 -4.02
C GLY A 438 -8.98 -30.98 -4.35
N ASP A 439 -8.91 -29.70 -4.70
CA ASP A 439 -7.61 -29.01 -4.73
C ASP A 439 -7.06 -28.95 -3.31
N LYS A 440 -5.89 -29.58 -3.11
CA LYS A 440 -5.17 -29.50 -1.84
C LYS A 440 -4.77 -28.07 -1.61
N GLU A 441 -4.82 -27.63 -0.36
CA GLU A 441 -4.15 -26.41 0.08
C GLU A 441 -2.66 -26.54 -0.27
N ASP A 442 -2.24 -25.80 -1.31
CA ASP A 442 -0.83 -25.47 -1.43
C ASP A 442 -0.54 -24.45 -0.32
N GLY A 443 0.16 -24.95 0.72
CA GLY A 443 0.57 -24.23 1.92
C GLY A 443 1.56 -23.11 1.64
#